data_9c5a28884fa20f6eb87a0465f8e4cf94
#
_entry.id   9c5a28884fa20f6eb87a0465f8e4cf94
#
_cell.length_a   1.000
_cell.length_b   1.000
_cell.length_c   1.000
_cell.angle_alpha   90.00
_cell.angle_beta   90.00
_cell.angle_gamma   90.00
#
_symmetry.space_group_name_H-M   'P 1'
#
loop_
_entity.id
_entity.type
_entity.pdbx_description
1 polymer ?
#
loop_
_entity_poly.entity_id
_entity_poly.type
_entity_poly.pdbx_seq_one_letter_code
_entity_poly.pdbx_strand_id
1 'polypeptide(L)'
;MRTISLEKRALKFATQAHDGQTRKYSGEPYIVHPIAVAEIVRSVPHTSDMIAAALLHDTVEDTPATLLDIKENFGTTVANLVAWLTDVSTPFHGNRSARKELDRQHLALAPAGAQTIKLADLIDNSVSIKSNDPDFWKVFRMEKMRLLEVLDKGEPSLLLRARVLAEI
;
A
#
# COMPACT_ATOMS: atom_id res chain seq x y z
N MET A 1 12.65 -5.35 -30.93
CA MET A 1 11.62 -5.74 -29.97
C MET A 1 11.44 -4.62 -28.96
N ARG A 2 10.23 -4.07 -28.77
CA ARG A 2 9.99 -3.06 -27.72
C ARG A 2 9.99 -3.76 -26.37
N THR A 3 10.94 -3.44 -25.51
CA THR A 3 10.96 -3.94 -24.13
C THR A 3 9.71 -3.46 -23.39
N ILE A 4 8.96 -4.37 -22.80
CA ILE A 4 7.79 -4.02 -21.99
C ILE A 4 8.26 -3.22 -20.77
N SER A 5 7.65 -2.07 -20.49
CA SER A 5 8.04 -1.22 -19.36
C SER A 5 7.87 -1.93 -18.01
N LEU A 6 8.67 -1.51 -17.01
CA LEU A 6 8.60 -2.04 -15.64
C LEU A 6 7.17 -2.00 -15.09
N GLU A 7 6.49 -0.87 -15.24
CA GLU A 7 5.12 -0.67 -14.78
C GLU A 7 4.12 -1.64 -15.44
N LYS A 8 4.22 -1.85 -16.76
CA LYS A 8 3.35 -2.81 -17.45
C LYS A 8 3.57 -4.25 -16.98
N ARG A 9 4.82 -4.61 -16.67
CA ARG A 9 5.14 -5.92 -16.11
C ARG A 9 4.57 -6.06 -14.70
N ALA A 10 4.72 -5.02 -13.85
CA ALA A 10 4.18 -4.99 -12.50
C ALA A 10 2.65 -5.07 -12.49
N LEU A 11 1.97 -4.30 -13.35
CA LEU A 11 0.53 -4.37 -13.50
C LEU A 11 0.05 -5.76 -13.91
N LYS A 12 0.71 -6.38 -14.91
CA LYS A 12 0.36 -7.73 -15.34
C LYS A 12 0.53 -8.75 -14.20
N PHE A 13 1.65 -8.68 -13.48
CA PHE A 13 1.93 -9.57 -12.36
C PHE A 13 0.89 -9.41 -11.24
N ALA A 14 0.63 -8.18 -10.81
CA ALA A 14 -0.36 -7.89 -9.77
C ALA A 14 -1.77 -8.34 -10.17
N THR A 15 -2.18 -8.11 -11.44
CA THR A 15 -3.47 -8.59 -11.96
C THR A 15 -3.61 -10.11 -11.88
N GLN A 16 -2.54 -10.83 -12.24
CA GLN A 16 -2.53 -12.29 -12.15
C GLN A 16 -2.50 -12.79 -10.70
N ALA A 17 -1.71 -12.14 -9.83
CA ALA A 17 -1.61 -12.52 -8.43
C ALA A 17 -2.95 -12.35 -7.69
N HIS A 18 -3.68 -11.27 -7.96
CA HIS A 18 -4.99 -10.98 -7.37
C HIS A 18 -6.19 -11.53 -8.16
N ASP A 19 -5.95 -12.44 -9.10
CA ASP A 19 -7.03 -13.03 -9.90
C ASP A 19 -8.09 -13.68 -9.01
N GLY A 20 -9.36 -13.37 -9.28
CA GLY A 20 -10.50 -13.83 -8.49
C GLY A 20 -10.76 -13.06 -7.18
N GLN A 21 -9.86 -12.18 -6.75
CA GLN A 21 -10.10 -11.31 -5.59
C GLN A 21 -10.92 -10.07 -5.98
N THR A 22 -11.77 -9.60 -5.06
CA THR A 22 -12.61 -8.42 -5.26
C THR A 22 -12.50 -7.44 -4.10
N ARG A 23 -12.77 -6.17 -4.37
CA ARG A 23 -12.90 -5.12 -3.35
C ARG A 23 -14.13 -5.38 -2.48
N LYS A 24 -13.96 -5.26 -1.16
CA LYS A 24 -14.99 -5.58 -0.15
C LYS A 24 -16.32 -4.85 -0.39
N TYR A 25 -16.27 -3.59 -0.78
CA TYR A 25 -17.46 -2.75 -0.83
C TYR A 25 -18.03 -2.58 -2.24
N SER A 26 -17.18 -2.49 -3.25
CA SER A 26 -17.63 -2.28 -4.64
C SER A 26 -17.84 -3.58 -5.42
N GLY A 27 -17.20 -4.69 -4.99
CA GLY A 27 -17.21 -5.95 -5.73
C GLY A 27 -16.37 -5.94 -7.01
N GLU A 28 -15.70 -4.83 -7.32
CA GLU A 28 -14.80 -4.72 -8.47
C GLU A 28 -13.56 -5.61 -8.28
N PRO A 29 -12.88 -6.04 -9.38
CA PRO A 29 -11.61 -6.75 -9.27
C PRO A 29 -10.62 -6.01 -8.35
N TYR A 30 -9.93 -6.75 -7.48
CA TYR A 30 -9.04 -6.14 -6.47
C TYR A 30 -7.98 -5.22 -7.07
N ILE A 31 -7.51 -5.52 -8.28
CA ILE A 31 -6.47 -4.74 -8.98
C ILE A 31 -6.80 -3.24 -9.13
N VAL A 32 -8.06 -2.83 -9.04
CA VAL A 32 -8.43 -1.41 -9.12
C VAL A 32 -7.81 -0.59 -7.98
N HIS A 33 -7.61 -1.21 -6.79
CA HIS A 33 -6.94 -0.56 -5.66
C HIS A 33 -5.45 -0.32 -5.91
N PRO A 34 -4.60 -1.31 -6.22
CA PRO A 34 -3.22 -1.06 -6.59
C PRO A 34 -3.04 -0.05 -7.74
N ILE A 35 -3.93 -0.06 -8.73
CA ILE A 35 -3.93 0.95 -9.81
C ILE A 35 -4.19 2.35 -9.24
N ALA A 36 -5.22 2.52 -8.39
CA ALA A 36 -5.52 3.80 -7.76
C ALA A 36 -4.36 4.31 -6.90
N VAL A 37 -3.71 3.42 -6.11
CA VAL A 37 -2.52 3.75 -5.32
C VAL A 37 -1.38 4.22 -6.23
N ALA A 38 -1.10 3.52 -7.32
CA ALA A 38 -0.07 3.90 -8.29
C ALA A 38 -0.37 5.27 -8.93
N GLU A 39 -1.63 5.58 -9.25
CA GLU A 39 -2.02 6.89 -9.79
C GLU A 39 -1.86 8.03 -8.76
N ILE A 40 -2.13 7.78 -7.49
CA ILE A 40 -1.86 8.76 -6.42
C ILE A 40 -0.35 9.00 -6.30
N VAL A 41 0.48 7.96 -6.32
CA VAL A 41 1.95 8.09 -6.31
C VAL A 41 2.44 8.84 -7.54
N ARG A 42 1.84 8.62 -8.71
CA ARG A 42 2.18 9.31 -9.97
C ARG A 42 1.92 10.82 -9.91
N SER A 43 1.01 11.27 -9.07
CA SER A 43 0.68 12.70 -8.91
C SER A 43 1.73 13.52 -8.15
N VAL A 44 2.75 12.89 -7.59
CA VAL A 44 3.83 13.51 -6.81
C VAL A 44 5.20 13.07 -7.35
N PRO A 45 6.33 13.67 -6.91
CA PRO A 45 7.66 13.21 -7.31
C PRO A 45 7.86 11.71 -7.01
N HIS A 46 8.22 10.93 -8.02
CA HIS A 46 8.30 9.47 -7.92
C HIS A 46 9.37 8.90 -8.87
N THR A 47 9.70 7.63 -8.65
CA THR A 47 10.51 6.81 -9.57
C THR A 47 9.64 5.72 -10.21
N SER A 48 10.11 5.12 -11.32
CA SER A 48 9.44 3.95 -11.92
C SER A 48 9.36 2.77 -10.93
N ASP A 49 10.36 2.61 -10.06
CA ASP A 49 10.36 1.56 -9.03
C ASP A 49 9.26 1.79 -7.98
N MET A 50 8.98 3.05 -7.63
CA MET A 50 7.87 3.38 -6.72
C MET A 50 6.51 3.06 -7.35
N ILE A 51 6.31 3.34 -8.64
CA ILE A 51 5.07 2.97 -9.34
C ILE A 51 4.92 1.45 -9.41
N ALA A 52 5.99 0.72 -9.75
CA ALA A 52 5.96 -0.73 -9.76
C ALA A 52 5.66 -1.30 -8.36
N ALA A 53 6.29 -0.77 -7.31
CA ALA A 53 6.04 -1.18 -5.94
C ALA A 53 4.61 -0.85 -5.47
N ALA A 54 4.05 0.28 -5.89
CA ALA A 54 2.65 0.64 -5.62
C ALA A 54 1.66 -0.37 -6.24
N LEU A 55 1.93 -0.82 -7.47
CA LEU A 55 1.14 -1.87 -8.13
C LEU A 55 1.26 -3.24 -7.44
N LEU A 56 2.38 -3.50 -6.78
CA LEU A 56 2.72 -4.80 -6.18
C LEU A 56 2.54 -4.84 -4.66
N HIS A 57 2.19 -3.74 -3.99
CA HIS A 57 2.31 -3.58 -2.55
C HIS A 57 1.57 -4.63 -1.72
N ASP A 58 0.41 -5.09 -2.19
CA ASP A 58 -0.42 -6.08 -1.51
C ASP A 58 -0.19 -7.53 -1.99
N THR A 59 0.64 -7.74 -3.03
CA THR A 59 0.78 -9.08 -3.63
C THR A 59 1.38 -10.10 -2.67
N VAL A 60 2.39 -9.71 -1.88
CA VAL A 60 3.06 -10.62 -0.93
C VAL A 60 2.20 -10.89 0.30
N GLU A 61 1.39 -9.91 0.70
CA GLU A 61 0.53 -10.04 1.88
C GLU A 61 -0.75 -10.85 1.59
N ASP A 62 -1.37 -10.63 0.42
CA ASP A 62 -2.71 -11.12 0.12
C ASP A 62 -2.76 -12.25 -0.91
N THR A 63 -1.61 -12.67 -1.44
CA THR A 63 -1.52 -13.74 -2.46
C THR A 63 -0.38 -14.70 -2.16
N PRO A 64 -0.26 -15.84 -2.88
CA PRO A 64 0.87 -16.75 -2.74
C PRO A 64 2.22 -16.19 -3.22
N ALA A 65 2.27 -15.00 -3.85
CA ALA A 65 3.50 -14.40 -4.33
C ALA A 65 4.46 -14.09 -3.16
N THR A 66 5.74 -14.29 -3.39
CA THR A 66 6.80 -14.09 -2.38
C THR A 66 7.67 -12.88 -2.71
N LEU A 67 8.40 -12.34 -1.73
CA LEU A 67 9.41 -11.31 -1.97
C LEU A 67 10.51 -11.77 -2.92
N LEU A 68 10.79 -13.07 -2.97
CA LEU A 68 11.74 -13.63 -3.93
C LEU A 68 11.19 -13.50 -5.36
N ASP A 69 9.93 -13.83 -5.60
CA ASP A 69 9.29 -13.64 -6.90
C ASP A 69 9.34 -12.18 -7.34
N ILE A 70 9.07 -11.24 -6.41
CA ILE A 70 9.18 -9.81 -6.71
C ILE A 70 10.60 -9.42 -7.08
N LYS A 71 11.60 -9.90 -6.33
CA LYS A 71 13.01 -9.60 -6.56
C LYS A 71 13.49 -10.14 -7.92
N GLU A 72 13.14 -11.37 -8.26
CA GLU A 72 13.52 -12.00 -9.52
C GLU A 72 12.88 -11.32 -10.74
N ASN A 73 11.63 -10.88 -10.62
CA ASN A 73 10.92 -10.26 -11.73
C ASN A 73 11.17 -8.75 -11.86
N PHE A 74 11.40 -8.02 -10.76
CA PHE A 74 11.38 -6.55 -10.73
C PHE A 74 12.66 -5.93 -10.16
N GLY A 75 13.57 -6.73 -9.60
CA GLY A 75 14.82 -6.28 -9.01
C GLY A 75 14.74 -5.94 -7.53
N THR A 76 15.91 -5.71 -6.94
CA THR A 76 16.06 -5.55 -5.48
C THR A 76 15.39 -4.28 -4.96
N THR A 77 15.42 -3.17 -5.70
CA THR A 77 14.81 -1.91 -5.29
C THR A 77 13.30 -2.04 -5.11
N VAL A 78 12.61 -2.61 -6.08
CA VAL A 78 11.15 -2.84 -6.00
C VAL A 78 10.83 -3.83 -4.88
N ALA A 79 11.57 -4.93 -4.77
CA ALA A 79 11.37 -5.92 -3.70
C ALA A 79 11.54 -5.33 -2.30
N ASN A 80 12.53 -4.46 -2.10
CA ASN A 80 12.74 -3.76 -0.84
C ASN A 80 11.58 -2.82 -0.51
N LEU A 81 11.07 -2.07 -1.48
CA LEU A 81 9.90 -1.21 -1.27
C LEU A 81 8.67 -2.04 -0.86
N VAL A 82 8.40 -3.14 -1.57
CA VAL A 82 7.29 -4.04 -1.24
C VAL A 82 7.47 -4.67 0.15
N ALA A 83 8.69 -5.06 0.52
CA ALA A 83 8.98 -5.60 1.85
C ALA A 83 8.64 -4.60 2.97
N TRP A 84 8.93 -3.31 2.79
CA TRP A 84 8.54 -2.27 3.74
C TRP A 84 7.03 -2.06 3.84
N LEU A 85 6.29 -2.34 2.78
CA LEU A 85 4.83 -2.18 2.70
C LEU A 85 4.06 -3.41 3.19
N THR A 86 4.73 -4.56 3.30
CA THR A 86 4.16 -5.81 3.82
C THR A 86 4.16 -5.80 5.35
N ASP A 87 3.02 -6.08 5.97
CA ASP A 87 2.88 -6.17 7.43
C ASP A 87 3.85 -7.22 8.00
N VAL A 88 4.55 -6.87 9.07
CA VAL A 88 5.47 -7.79 9.78
C VAL A 88 4.78 -8.54 10.91
N SER A 89 3.61 -8.08 11.32
CA SER A 89 2.82 -8.73 12.35
C SER A 89 2.16 -10.01 11.85
N THR A 90 1.98 -10.95 12.76
CA THR A 90 1.27 -12.21 12.52
C THR A 90 0.19 -12.41 13.58
N PRO A 91 -0.78 -13.34 13.39
CA PRO A 91 -1.78 -13.65 14.41
C PRO A 91 -1.21 -14.01 15.79
N PHE A 92 0.04 -14.48 15.85
CA PHE A 92 0.71 -14.83 17.12
C PHE A 92 1.21 -13.61 17.91
N HIS A 93 1.23 -12.41 17.31
CA HIS A 93 1.67 -11.18 17.96
C HIS A 93 0.56 -10.48 18.78
N GLY A 94 -0.48 -11.21 19.17
CA GLY A 94 -1.54 -10.69 20.03
C GLY A 94 -2.76 -10.14 19.30
N ASN A 95 -3.47 -9.22 19.93
CA ASN A 95 -4.70 -8.63 19.40
C ASN A 95 -4.39 -7.61 18.27
N ARG A 96 -5.44 -7.09 17.62
CA ARG A 96 -5.32 -6.13 16.52
C ARG A 96 -4.48 -4.91 16.90
N SER A 97 -4.67 -4.36 18.09
CA SER A 97 -3.92 -3.17 18.54
C SER A 97 -2.42 -3.43 18.64
N ALA A 98 -2.01 -4.56 19.22
CA ALA A 98 -0.61 -4.96 19.31
C ALA A 98 0.02 -5.18 17.92
N ARG A 99 -0.70 -5.84 17.02
CA ARG A 99 -0.24 -6.06 15.64
C ARG A 99 -0.05 -4.76 14.88
N LYS A 100 -1.03 -3.86 14.93
CA LYS A 100 -0.94 -2.55 14.27
C LYS A 100 0.18 -1.67 14.84
N GLU A 101 0.52 -1.83 16.11
CA GLU A 101 1.68 -1.14 16.69
C GLU A 101 3.00 -1.68 16.14
N LEU A 102 3.15 -3.00 15.96
CA LEU A 102 4.34 -3.59 15.32
C LEU A 102 4.51 -3.11 13.87
N ASP A 103 3.42 -3.11 13.10
CA ASP A 103 3.44 -2.67 11.72
C ASP A 103 3.74 -1.16 11.62
N ARG A 104 3.23 -0.35 12.56
CA ARG A 104 3.54 1.07 12.69
C ARG A 104 5.03 1.32 12.95
N GLN A 105 5.63 0.57 13.88
CA GLN A 105 7.06 0.67 14.19
C GLN A 105 7.93 0.27 12.98
N HIS A 106 7.53 -0.76 12.24
CA HIS A 106 8.18 -1.15 11.00
C HIS A 106 8.15 -0.02 9.97
N LEU A 107 6.98 0.55 9.70
CA LEU A 107 6.80 1.64 8.73
C LEU A 107 7.48 2.94 9.14
N ALA A 108 7.68 3.20 10.44
CA ALA A 108 8.47 4.34 10.93
C ALA A 108 9.93 4.31 10.45
N LEU A 109 10.47 3.12 10.25
CA LEU A 109 11.84 2.93 9.77
C LEU A 109 11.95 2.93 8.24
N ALA A 110 10.82 2.83 7.53
CA ALA A 110 10.77 2.72 6.08
C ALA A 110 11.38 3.95 5.38
N PRO A 111 11.97 3.79 4.19
CA PRO A 111 12.47 4.91 3.40
C PRO A 111 11.33 5.76 2.83
N ALA A 112 11.65 6.99 2.43
CA ALA A 112 10.68 7.97 1.92
C ALA A 112 9.78 7.43 0.81
N GLY A 113 10.31 6.66 -0.14
CA GLY A 113 9.53 6.07 -1.22
C GLY A 113 8.46 5.08 -0.74
N ALA A 114 8.79 4.23 0.22
CA ALA A 114 7.84 3.29 0.81
C ALA A 114 6.76 4.03 1.63
N GLN A 115 7.16 5.03 2.43
CA GLN A 115 6.21 5.85 3.18
C GLN A 115 5.27 6.63 2.25
N THR A 116 5.76 7.15 1.12
CA THR A 116 4.94 7.80 0.09
C THR A 116 3.89 6.86 -0.49
N ILE A 117 4.27 5.62 -0.80
CA ILE A 117 3.32 4.60 -1.29
C ILE A 117 2.30 4.26 -0.19
N LYS A 118 2.72 4.13 1.07
CA LYS A 118 1.80 3.88 2.19
C LYS A 118 0.80 5.01 2.40
N LEU A 119 1.22 6.26 2.23
CA LEU A 119 0.31 7.41 2.26
C LEU A 119 -0.75 7.32 1.15
N ALA A 120 -0.35 6.92 -0.06
CA ALA A 120 -1.27 6.74 -1.18
C ALA A 120 -2.28 5.62 -0.92
N ASP A 121 -1.84 4.49 -0.37
CA ASP A 121 -2.68 3.38 0.06
C ASP A 121 -3.72 3.84 1.11
N LEU A 122 -3.29 4.55 2.15
CA LEU A 122 -4.18 5.09 3.18
C LEU A 122 -5.20 6.07 2.61
N ILE A 123 -4.85 6.86 1.61
CA ILE A 123 -5.76 7.80 0.94
C ILE A 123 -6.86 7.03 0.21
N ASP A 124 -6.53 6.06 -0.63
CA ASP A 124 -7.52 5.28 -1.39
C ASP A 124 -8.45 4.49 -0.46
N ASN A 125 -7.88 3.79 0.52
CA ASN A 125 -8.67 3.05 1.51
C ASN A 125 -9.57 3.96 2.34
N SER A 126 -9.13 5.16 2.71
CA SER A 126 -9.94 6.12 3.47
C SER A 126 -11.22 6.51 2.73
N VAL A 127 -11.12 6.81 1.44
CA VAL A 127 -12.28 7.17 0.61
C VAL A 127 -13.28 6.01 0.56
N SER A 128 -12.80 4.80 0.31
CA SER A 128 -13.64 3.61 0.21
C SER A 128 -14.31 3.24 1.53
N ILE A 129 -13.54 3.15 2.63
CA ILE A 129 -14.05 2.72 3.94
C ILE A 129 -15.04 3.75 4.49
N LYS A 130 -14.70 5.04 4.45
CA LYS A 130 -15.53 6.12 4.97
C LYS A 130 -16.90 6.16 4.33
N SER A 131 -16.96 5.95 3.02
CA SER A 131 -18.21 6.00 2.25
C SER A 131 -19.09 4.75 2.46
N ASN A 132 -18.51 3.59 2.77
CA ASN A 132 -19.22 2.32 2.72
C ASN A 132 -19.35 1.63 4.10
N ASP A 133 -18.50 1.96 5.08
CA ASP A 133 -18.47 1.31 6.40
C ASP A 133 -18.17 2.34 7.51
N PRO A 134 -19.17 3.18 7.87
CA PRO A 134 -18.98 4.24 8.87
C PRO A 134 -18.56 3.73 10.25
N ASP A 135 -18.93 2.50 10.63
CA ASP A 135 -18.56 1.93 11.91
C ASP A 135 -17.10 1.47 11.91
N PHE A 136 -16.67 0.78 10.88
CA PHE A 136 -15.26 0.42 10.74
C PHE A 136 -14.38 1.65 10.49
N TRP A 137 -14.91 2.69 9.84
CA TRP A 137 -14.21 3.97 9.67
C TRP A 137 -13.71 4.55 10.99
N LYS A 138 -14.50 4.46 12.07
CA LYS A 138 -14.09 4.95 13.40
C LYS A 138 -12.81 4.28 13.90
N VAL A 139 -12.69 2.96 13.70
CA VAL A 139 -11.51 2.18 14.09
C VAL A 139 -10.34 2.48 13.12
N PHE A 140 -10.58 2.40 11.82
CA PHE A 140 -9.58 2.63 10.79
C PHE A 140 -8.98 4.05 10.89
N ARG A 141 -9.81 5.05 11.11
CA ARG A 141 -9.39 6.44 11.30
C ARG A 141 -8.39 6.59 12.45
N MET A 142 -8.64 5.96 13.60
CA MET A 142 -7.74 6.02 14.76
C MET A 142 -6.40 5.35 14.48
N GLU A 143 -6.41 4.18 13.85
CA GLU A 143 -5.20 3.48 13.42
C GLU A 143 -4.41 4.30 12.40
N LYS A 144 -5.10 4.88 11.42
CA LYS A 144 -4.52 5.77 10.41
C LYS A 144 -3.87 6.99 11.05
N MET A 145 -4.53 7.68 11.97
CA MET A 145 -3.96 8.86 12.64
C MET A 145 -2.65 8.54 13.34
N ARG A 146 -2.59 7.42 14.08
CA ARG A 146 -1.34 6.96 14.73
C ARG A 146 -0.24 6.65 13.70
N LEU A 147 -0.60 6.05 12.57
CA LEU A 147 0.36 5.75 11.51
C LEU A 147 0.89 7.03 10.85
N LEU A 148 0.04 8.04 10.63
CA LEU A 148 0.44 9.34 10.05
C LEU A 148 1.44 10.12 10.92
N GLU A 149 1.55 9.81 12.22
CA GLU A 149 2.56 10.41 13.11
C GLU A 149 3.99 9.95 12.77
N VAL A 150 4.16 8.78 12.18
CA VAL A 150 5.46 8.17 11.86
C VAL A 150 5.80 8.14 10.37
N LEU A 151 4.89 8.56 9.50
CA LEU A 151 5.12 8.63 8.03
C LEU A 151 5.68 10.01 7.62
N ASP A 152 6.60 10.54 8.40
CA ASP A 152 7.16 11.90 8.26
C ASP A 152 8.19 12.03 7.14
N LYS A 153 8.72 10.92 6.63
CA LYS A 153 9.62 10.88 5.46
C LYS A 153 8.88 10.80 4.12
N GLY A 154 7.57 10.48 4.15
CA GLY A 154 6.74 10.40 2.95
C GLY A 154 6.50 11.77 2.32
N GLU A 155 5.95 11.77 1.11
CA GLU A 155 5.67 13.01 0.37
C GLU A 155 4.74 13.94 1.16
N PRO A 156 5.16 15.20 1.47
CA PRO A 156 4.42 16.08 2.36
C PRO A 156 2.99 16.40 1.90
N SER A 157 2.77 16.53 0.59
CA SER A 157 1.43 16.81 0.05
C SER A 157 0.47 15.63 0.23
N LEU A 158 0.96 14.40 0.12
CA LEU A 158 0.17 13.21 0.41
C LEU A 158 -0.08 13.04 1.92
N LEU A 159 0.91 13.35 2.76
CA LEU A 159 0.74 13.36 4.21
C LEU A 159 -0.36 14.34 4.64
N LEU A 160 -0.33 15.58 4.11
CA LEU A 160 -1.37 16.56 4.36
C LEU A 160 -2.75 16.07 3.89
N ARG A 161 -2.84 15.56 2.67
CA ARG A 161 -4.09 15.01 2.12
C ARG A 161 -4.64 13.87 2.98
N ALA A 162 -3.76 12.95 3.43
CA ALA A 162 -4.16 11.84 4.29
C ALA A 162 -4.67 12.32 5.66
N ARG A 163 -4.07 13.38 6.23
CA ARG A 163 -4.54 14.00 7.48
C ARG A 163 -5.91 14.65 7.32
N VAL A 164 -6.10 15.47 6.29
CA VAL A 164 -7.39 16.11 6.00
C VAL A 164 -8.51 15.07 5.88
N LEU A 165 -8.27 13.96 5.16
CA LEU A 165 -9.25 12.86 5.06
C LEU A 165 -9.57 12.18 6.40
N ALA A 166 -8.68 12.28 7.39
CA ALA A 166 -8.93 11.72 8.73
C ALA A 166 -9.69 12.70 9.65
N GLU A 167 -9.65 14.00 9.38
CA GLU A 167 -10.30 15.02 10.21
C GLU A 167 -11.78 15.22 9.87
N ILE A 168 -12.16 14.98 8.61
CA ILE A 168 -13.53 15.13 8.11
C ILE A 168 -14.30 13.82 8.35
#